data_d3841b32037082a959fd4e56affa53d9
#
_entry.id   d3841b32037082a959fd4e56affa53d9
#
_cell.length_a   1.000
_cell.length_b   1.000
_cell.length_c   1.000
_cell.angle_alpha   90.00
_cell.angle_beta   90.00
_cell.angle_gamma   90.00
#
_symmetry.space_group_name_H-M   'P 1'
#
loop_
_entity.id
_entity.type
_entity.pdbx_description
1 polymer ?
#
loop_
_entity_poly.entity_id
_entity_poly.type
_entity_poly.pdbx_seq_one_letter_code
_entity_poly.pdbx_strand_id
1 'polypeptide(L)'
;MARRPAASVLNLRRAQEPPAGLGGTDAHPGVRLEDGFAVLRVLRADGADGVPGYRLQGWCGDLSVTCAAGPTRRPAPAVSLARLRQDGDGHYPSEVLRGIRLWSDNQYELAHWINRIRARHGDGLRLVVWDDTGYDLPWELLLLPGDAVLGLAGGPLGALVAVARWTTVRDLGQGGLPAETGDCHGRVLGYLHQDMADDGRVFTSYAHRLHRRMTPFLSDLDTEADRTGLVYLGCHGTYGDAVPGLTLGNRTWAELNGERMSVLRRDGSLVCLNACDSGRFVDNRAQGEEALRGFAELFLRKGAGGCIVSSGKVGDLEARALARRLVREVAGHPRRPVAHTLRDFRVRALEEFGSLAELPRVRNDDGQVDVVGQKRVLRLLYAFMFHYYGHPGTALRLTAVDALGTEGGGGR
;
A
#
# COMPACT_ATOMS: atom_id res chain seq x y z
N MET A 1 -43.73 34.13 -34.00
CA MET A 1 -42.30 33.76 -34.24
C MET A 1 -41.70 33.22 -32.97
N ALA A 2 -41.66 31.89 -32.86
CA ALA A 2 -41.14 31.19 -31.67
C ALA A 2 -39.69 30.77 -31.95
N ARG A 3 -38.75 31.22 -31.10
CA ARG A 3 -37.36 30.81 -31.16
C ARG A 3 -37.19 29.40 -30.55
N ARG A 4 -36.68 28.45 -31.32
CA ARG A 4 -36.25 27.14 -30.87
C ARG A 4 -34.98 27.30 -30.02
N PRO A 5 -34.82 26.57 -28.89
CA PRO A 5 -33.55 26.51 -28.17
C PRO A 5 -32.58 25.61 -28.93
N ALA A 6 -31.31 26.02 -28.97
CA ALA A 6 -30.22 25.29 -29.56
C ALA A 6 -29.90 24.02 -28.71
N ALA A 7 -29.81 22.89 -29.40
CA ALA A 7 -29.39 21.62 -28.81
C ALA A 7 -27.93 21.72 -28.36
N SER A 8 -27.71 21.56 -27.08
CA SER A 8 -26.38 21.38 -26.48
C SER A 8 -25.80 20.05 -26.98
N VAL A 9 -24.75 20.14 -27.75
CA VAL A 9 -23.94 18.97 -28.17
C VAL A 9 -23.17 18.49 -26.94
N LEU A 10 -23.67 17.44 -26.29
CA LEU A 10 -22.90 16.67 -25.32
C LEU A 10 -21.70 16.04 -26.04
N ASN A 11 -20.54 16.61 -25.85
CA ASN A 11 -19.26 15.94 -26.18
C ASN A 11 -19.16 14.68 -25.34
N LEU A 12 -19.55 13.55 -25.91
CA LEU A 12 -19.18 12.21 -25.44
C LEU A 12 -17.65 12.13 -25.49
N ARG A 13 -17.01 12.35 -24.35
CA ARG A 13 -15.59 12.06 -24.18
C ARG A 13 -15.43 10.58 -24.53
N ARG A 14 -14.64 10.29 -25.58
CA ARG A 14 -14.17 8.94 -25.88
C ARG A 14 -13.65 8.35 -24.56
N ALA A 15 -14.14 7.17 -24.20
CA ALA A 15 -13.57 6.38 -23.13
C ALA A 15 -12.07 6.27 -23.41
N GLN A 16 -11.26 6.75 -22.46
CA GLN A 16 -9.79 6.60 -22.55
C GLN A 16 -9.51 5.09 -22.48
N GLU A 17 -8.74 4.59 -23.43
CA GLU A 17 -8.25 3.22 -23.36
C GLU A 17 -7.58 2.98 -22.01
N PRO A 18 -7.83 1.84 -21.35
CA PRO A 18 -7.18 1.50 -20.09
C PRO A 18 -5.66 1.51 -20.28
N PRO A 19 -4.89 1.91 -19.26
CA PRO A 19 -3.44 1.92 -19.35
C PRO A 19 -2.91 0.53 -19.68
N ALA A 20 -1.98 0.47 -20.63
CA ALA A 20 -1.28 -0.78 -20.96
C ALA A 20 -0.61 -1.32 -19.67
N GLY A 21 -0.89 -2.58 -19.32
CA GLY A 21 -0.34 -3.23 -18.13
C GLY A 21 -1.29 -3.41 -16.95
N LEU A 22 -2.51 -2.85 -16.99
CA LEU A 22 -3.52 -3.03 -15.95
C LEU A 22 -4.70 -3.92 -16.38
N GLY A 23 -4.62 -4.60 -17.52
CA GLY A 23 -5.55 -5.62 -17.94
C GLY A 23 -5.38 -6.87 -17.07
N GLY A 24 -6.15 -6.96 -15.99
CA GLY A 24 -6.05 -8.04 -15.04
C GLY A 24 -6.81 -9.28 -15.44
N THR A 25 -6.40 -10.42 -14.92
CA THR A 25 -7.16 -11.66 -14.93
C THR A 25 -8.35 -11.49 -13.99
N ASP A 26 -9.56 -11.88 -14.42
CA ASP A 26 -10.73 -11.88 -13.54
C ASP A 26 -10.45 -12.68 -12.27
N ALA A 27 -10.54 -12.03 -11.13
CA ALA A 27 -10.30 -12.67 -9.84
C ALA A 27 -11.56 -13.41 -9.38
N HIS A 28 -11.82 -14.52 -10.04
CA HIS A 28 -12.86 -15.45 -9.62
C HIS A 28 -12.22 -16.69 -8.99
N PRO A 29 -12.82 -17.33 -7.97
CA PRO A 29 -12.27 -18.56 -7.37
C PRO A 29 -11.95 -19.70 -8.33
N GLY A 30 -12.44 -19.65 -9.57
CA GLY A 30 -12.14 -20.61 -10.64
C GLY A 30 -10.98 -20.25 -11.57
N VAL A 31 -10.36 -19.07 -11.39
CA VAL A 31 -9.22 -18.66 -12.23
C VAL A 31 -7.96 -19.37 -11.77
N ARG A 32 -7.26 -19.99 -12.72
CA ARG A 32 -5.96 -20.61 -12.45
C ARG A 32 -4.90 -19.52 -12.30
N LEU A 33 -4.48 -19.29 -11.06
CA LEU A 33 -3.36 -18.41 -10.74
C LEU A 33 -2.02 -19.12 -11.03
N GLU A 34 -0.95 -18.34 -11.22
CA GLU A 34 0.42 -18.87 -11.27
C GLU A 34 0.77 -19.62 -9.99
N ASP A 35 1.72 -20.56 -10.08
CA ASP A 35 2.19 -21.30 -8.92
C ASP A 35 2.79 -20.35 -7.86
N GLY A 36 2.42 -20.57 -6.61
CA GLY A 36 2.80 -19.70 -5.49
C GLY A 36 2.07 -18.35 -5.43
N PHE A 37 1.14 -18.07 -6.34
CA PHE A 37 0.29 -16.87 -6.28
C PHE A 37 -1.00 -17.18 -5.53
N ALA A 38 -1.27 -16.41 -4.47
CA ALA A 38 -2.46 -16.54 -3.66
C ALA A 38 -3.24 -15.22 -3.62
N VAL A 39 -4.56 -15.30 -3.58
CA VAL A 39 -5.44 -14.14 -3.42
C VAL A 39 -6.31 -14.32 -2.19
N LEU A 40 -6.35 -13.30 -1.35
CA LEU A 40 -7.31 -13.15 -0.26
C LEU A 40 -8.21 -11.96 -0.58
N ARG A 41 -9.45 -12.23 -0.96
CA ARG A 41 -10.46 -11.20 -1.18
C ARG A 41 -11.22 -10.91 0.09
N VAL A 42 -11.32 -9.62 0.43
CA VAL A 42 -12.01 -9.11 1.62
C VAL A 42 -13.21 -8.30 1.15
N LEU A 43 -14.39 -8.82 1.47
CA LEU A 43 -15.65 -8.26 1.01
C LEU A 43 -16.41 -7.62 2.18
N ARG A 44 -16.89 -6.41 2.02
CA ARG A 44 -17.75 -5.77 3.02
C ARG A 44 -19.01 -6.59 3.22
N ALA A 45 -19.42 -6.78 4.47
CA ALA A 45 -20.59 -7.54 4.88
C ALA A 45 -21.16 -6.97 6.19
N ASP A 46 -21.70 -5.76 6.10
CA ASP A 46 -22.30 -5.08 7.25
C ASP A 46 -23.54 -5.85 7.76
N GLY A 47 -23.77 -5.80 9.06
CA GLY A 47 -24.92 -6.42 9.67
C GLY A 47 -26.22 -5.67 9.42
N ALA A 48 -27.34 -6.35 9.63
CA ALA A 48 -28.66 -5.72 9.60
C ALA A 48 -28.83 -4.63 10.68
N ASP A 49 -28.00 -4.71 11.72
CA ASP A 49 -27.88 -3.73 12.81
C ASP A 49 -26.97 -2.54 12.48
N GLY A 50 -26.46 -2.48 11.25
CA GLY A 50 -25.50 -1.45 10.79
C GLY A 50 -24.07 -1.62 11.34
N VAL A 51 -23.79 -2.68 12.09
CA VAL A 51 -22.43 -2.94 12.58
C VAL A 51 -21.52 -3.28 11.40
N PRO A 52 -20.39 -2.55 11.21
CA PRO A 52 -19.43 -2.84 10.17
C PRO A 52 -18.89 -4.28 10.25
N GLY A 53 -18.77 -4.95 9.11
CA GLY A 53 -18.27 -6.31 9.06
C GLY A 53 -17.76 -6.69 7.68
N TYR A 54 -17.09 -7.85 7.60
CA TYR A 54 -16.50 -8.35 6.35
C TYR A 54 -16.55 -9.87 6.25
N ARG A 55 -16.35 -10.36 5.03
CA ARG A 55 -16.22 -11.77 4.68
C ARG A 55 -14.91 -11.98 3.96
N LEU A 56 -14.37 -13.20 4.03
CA LEU A 56 -13.11 -13.58 3.41
C LEU A 56 -13.32 -14.69 2.40
N GLN A 57 -12.65 -14.56 1.26
CA GLN A 57 -12.50 -15.61 0.24
C GLN A 57 -11.04 -15.67 -0.14
N GLY A 58 -10.41 -16.84 -0.01
CA GLY A 58 -9.01 -17.02 -0.40
C GLY A 58 -8.86 -18.21 -1.32
N TRP A 59 -7.94 -18.12 -2.27
CA TRP A 59 -7.58 -19.23 -3.15
C TRP A 59 -6.12 -19.18 -3.56
N CYS A 60 -5.53 -20.36 -3.69
CA CYS A 60 -4.18 -20.59 -4.18
C CYS A 60 -4.15 -21.98 -4.83
N GLY A 61 -4.22 -22.03 -6.16
CA GLY A 61 -4.40 -23.29 -6.87
C GLY A 61 -5.68 -24.00 -6.44
N ASP A 62 -5.54 -25.24 -5.95
CA ASP A 62 -6.61 -26.09 -5.43
C ASP A 62 -6.97 -25.82 -3.97
N LEU A 63 -6.17 -25.03 -3.26
CA LEU A 63 -6.39 -24.66 -1.87
C LEU A 63 -7.23 -23.39 -1.76
N SER A 64 -8.43 -23.53 -1.23
CA SER A 64 -9.33 -22.40 -1.00
C SER A 64 -9.76 -22.30 0.47
N VAL A 65 -10.11 -21.09 0.87
CA VAL A 65 -10.82 -20.81 2.12
C VAL A 65 -11.99 -19.89 1.81
N THR A 66 -13.13 -20.21 2.38
CA THR A 66 -14.28 -19.32 2.36
C THR A 66 -14.76 -19.17 3.79
N CYS A 67 -14.40 -18.07 4.38
CA CYS A 67 -14.95 -17.67 5.67
C CYS A 67 -16.24 -16.89 5.36
N ALA A 68 -17.23 -17.63 4.87
CA ALA A 68 -18.44 -17.07 4.31
C ALA A 68 -19.65 -17.28 5.22
N ALA A 69 -20.58 -16.40 5.02
CA ALA A 69 -22.02 -16.49 5.24
C ALA A 69 -22.54 -17.12 6.56
N GLY A 70 -23.42 -16.45 7.23
CA GLY A 70 -24.05 -16.87 8.47
C GLY A 70 -23.32 -16.31 9.69
N PRO A 71 -23.18 -17.06 10.78
CA PRO A 71 -22.58 -16.58 12.02
C PRO A 71 -21.08 -16.21 11.89
N THR A 72 -20.47 -16.41 10.73
CA THR A 72 -19.06 -16.18 10.44
C THR A 72 -18.75 -14.80 9.86
N ARG A 73 -19.72 -13.88 9.83
CA ARG A 73 -19.45 -12.47 9.60
C ARG A 73 -18.49 -11.95 10.67
N ARG A 74 -17.38 -11.37 10.26
CA ARG A 74 -16.38 -10.84 11.18
C ARG A 74 -16.60 -9.35 11.39
N PRO A 75 -16.69 -8.88 12.64
CA PRO A 75 -16.77 -7.45 12.89
C PRO A 75 -15.45 -6.78 12.48
N ALA A 76 -15.55 -5.56 11.95
CA ALA A 76 -14.37 -4.75 11.72
C ALA A 76 -13.67 -4.49 13.08
N PRO A 77 -12.34 -4.63 13.16
CA PRO A 77 -11.62 -4.37 14.40
C PRO A 77 -11.74 -2.90 14.78
N ALA A 78 -11.88 -2.62 16.07
CA ALA A 78 -11.85 -1.25 16.58
C ALA A 78 -10.46 -0.61 16.52
N VAL A 79 -9.44 -1.36 16.08
CA VAL A 79 -8.03 -0.99 16.11
C VAL A 79 -7.56 -0.65 14.70
N SER A 80 -7.00 0.55 14.54
CA SER A 80 -6.38 1.01 13.29
C SER A 80 -5.03 1.65 13.60
N LEU A 81 -4.06 1.46 12.69
CA LEU A 81 -2.76 2.13 12.76
C LEU A 81 -2.89 3.66 12.64
N ALA A 82 -3.94 4.13 11.98
CA ALA A 82 -4.23 5.56 11.87
C ALA A 82 -4.62 6.21 13.21
N ARG A 83 -5.02 5.42 14.22
CA ARG A 83 -5.37 5.89 15.57
C ARG A 83 -4.23 5.84 16.57
N LEU A 84 -3.02 5.58 16.11
CA LEU A 84 -1.84 5.63 16.97
C LEU A 84 -1.65 7.03 17.55
N ARG A 85 -1.48 7.08 18.86
CA ARG A 85 -1.24 8.32 19.60
C ARG A 85 0.10 8.91 19.22
N GLN A 86 0.11 10.18 18.81
CA GLN A 86 1.30 10.98 18.62
C GLN A 86 1.38 12.13 19.62
N ASP A 87 0.31 12.92 19.78
CA ASP A 87 0.31 14.15 20.55
C ASP A 87 -0.89 14.27 21.53
N GLY A 88 -1.12 13.24 22.32
CA GLY A 88 -2.12 13.34 23.39
C GLY A 88 -3.38 12.50 23.16
N ASP A 89 -3.97 12.51 21.97
CA ASP A 89 -5.14 11.73 21.63
C ASP A 89 -4.80 10.43 20.89
N GLY A 90 -5.66 9.40 21.02
CA GLY A 90 -5.50 8.10 20.38
C GLY A 90 -5.00 7.01 21.32
N HIS A 91 -4.71 5.83 20.74
CA HIS A 91 -4.28 4.64 21.47
C HIS A 91 -2.77 4.54 21.63
N TYR A 92 -2.31 4.08 22.77
CA TYR A 92 -0.91 3.78 22.96
C TYR A 92 -0.47 2.61 22.02
N PRO A 93 0.76 2.63 21.50
CA PRO A 93 1.27 1.61 20.59
C PRO A 93 1.07 0.18 21.08
N SER A 94 1.30 -0.09 22.36
CA SER A 94 1.10 -1.42 22.95
C SER A 94 -0.37 -1.84 23.01
N GLU A 95 -1.32 -0.90 23.16
CA GLU A 95 -2.76 -1.17 23.11
C GLU A 95 -3.18 -1.53 21.69
N VAL A 96 -2.71 -0.78 20.69
CA VAL A 96 -2.96 -1.10 19.28
C VAL A 96 -2.48 -2.51 18.96
N LEU A 97 -1.25 -2.86 19.35
CA LEU A 97 -0.69 -4.19 19.05
C LEU A 97 -1.42 -5.31 19.82
N ARG A 98 -1.90 -5.07 21.05
CA ARG A 98 -2.77 -6.02 21.76
C ARG A 98 -4.12 -6.19 21.07
N GLY A 99 -4.74 -5.11 20.62
CA GLY A 99 -5.98 -5.17 19.86
C GLY A 99 -5.82 -5.95 18.56
N ILE A 100 -4.70 -5.77 17.84
CA ILE A 100 -4.38 -6.56 16.64
C ILE A 100 -4.21 -8.04 17.00
N ARG A 101 -3.58 -8.38 18.12
CA ARG A 101 -3.49 -9.77 18.60
C ARG A 101 -4.87 -10.38 18.82
N LEU A 102 -5.75 -9.71 19.57
CA LEU A 102 -7.12 -10.16 19.78
C LEU A 102 -7.91 -10.32 18.48
N TRP A 103 -7.71 -9.41 17.52
CA TRP A 103 -8.30 -9.56 16.20
C TRP A 103 -7.74 -10.77 15.45
N SER A 104 -6.44 -11.04 15.55
CA SER A 104 -5.77 -12.17 14.90
C SER A 104 -6.25 -13.51 15.48
N ASP A 105 -6.46 -13.60 16.79
CA ASP A 105 -6.94 -14.81 17.46
C ASP A 105 -8.31 -15.26 16.91
N ASN A 106 -9.12 -14.32 16.42
CA ASN A 106 -10.40 -14.59 15.77
C ASN A 106 -10.30 -15.00 14.29
N GLN A 107 -9.08 -15.08 13.71
CA GLN A 107 -8.86 -15.40 12.31
C GLN A 107 -8.37 -16.85 12.08
N TYR A 108 -8.79 -17.80 12.92
CA TYR A 108 -8.27 -19.18 12.95
C TYR A 108 -8.30 -19.88 11.58
N GLU A 109 -9.44 -19.86 10.88
CA GLU A 109 -9.59 -20.53 9.57
C GLU A 109 -8.68 -19.91 8.50
N LEU A 110 -8.57 -18.58 8.52
CA LEU A 110 -7.66 -17.86 7.63
C LEU A 110 -6.20 -18.20 7.93
N ALA A 111 -5.82 -18.21 9.21
CA ALA A 111 -4.47 -18.54 9.65
C ALA A 111 -4.09 -19.98 9.24
N HIS A 112 -5.01 -20.92 9.40
CA HIS A 112 -4.81 -22.31 8.98
C HIS A 112 -4.61 -22.42 7.45
N TRP A 113 -5.45 -21.75 6.66
CA TRP A 113 -5.29 -21.71 5.20
C TRP A 113 -3.95 -21.10 4.79
N ILE A 114 -3.56 -19.96 5.38
CA ILE A 114 -2.28 -19.30 5.07
C ILE A 114 -1.11 -20.24 5.43
N ASN A 115 -1.16 -20.94 6.56
CA ASN A 115 -0.10 -21.87 6.94
C ASN A 115 -0.01 -23.05 5.94
N ARG A 116 -1.13 -23.58 5.45
CA ARG A 116 -1.10 -24.62 4.40
C ARG A 116 -0.46 -24.15 3.09
N ILE A 117 -0.78 -22.95 2.62
CA ILE A 117 -0.15 -22.41 1.41
C ILE A 117 1.31 -22.03 1.63
N ARG A 118 1.69 -21.58 2.84
CA ARG A 118 3.09 -21.38 3.23
C ARG A 118 3.89 -22.68 3.22
N ALA A 119 3.33 -23.77 3.76
CA ALA A 119 3.98 -25.07 3.75
C ALA A 119 4.21 -25.58 2.31
N ARG A 120 3.27 -25.30 1.41
CA ARG A 120 3.36 -25.72 -0.01
C ARG A 120 4.39 -24.93 -0.81
N HIS A 121 4.42 -23.60 -0.65
CA HIS A 121 5.15 -22.70 -1.56
C HIS A 121 6.38 -22.03 -0.91
N GLY A 122 6.52 -22.12 0.41
CA GLY A 122 7.66 -21.54 1.13
C GLY A 122 7.88 -20.07 0.79
N ASP A 123 9.13 -19.71 0.51
CA ASP A 123 9.52 -18.33 0.13
C ASP A 123 8.99 -17.88 -1.23
N GLY A 124 8.51 -18.80 -2.06
CA GLY A 124 7.86 -18.50 -3.34
C GLY A 124 6.42 -17.99 -3.19
N LEU A 125 5.83 -18.05 -1.99
CA LEU A 125 4.47 -17.58 -1.77
C LEU A 125 4.36 -16.06 -1.91
N ARG A 126 3.46 -15.63 -2.79
CA ARG A 126 3.08 -14.25 -3.05
C ARG A 126 1.60 -14.08 -2.76
N LEU A 127 1.24 -13.32 -1.74
CA LEU A 127 -0.15 -13.12 -1.33
C LEU A 127 -0.64 -11.73 -1.74
N VAL A 128 -1.68 -11.68 -2.55
CA VAL A 128 -2.43 -10.46 -2.81
C VAL A 128 -3.62 -10.38 -1.86
N VAL A 129 -3.66 -9.35 -1.02
CA VAL A 129 -4.81 -9.02 -0.19
C VAL A 129 -5.63 -7.96 -0.92
N TRP A 130 -6.74 -8.39 -1.50
CA TRP A 130 -7.69 -7.52 -2.19
C TRP A 130 -8.79 -7.08 -1.22
N ASP A 131 -8.65 -5.86 -0.70
CA ASP A 131 -9.52 -5.31 0.34
C ASP A 131 -10.31 -4.10 -0.18
N ASP A 132 -11.62 -4.30 -0.38
CA ASP A 132 -12.57 -3.28 -0.78
C ASP A 132 -13.50 -2.86 0.38
N THR A 133 -13.12 -3.10 1.63
CA THR A 133 -13.96 -2.76 2.78
C THR A 133 -13.87 -1.29 3.18
N GLY A 134 -12.71 -0.68 3.04
CA GLY A 134 -12.40 0.66 3.55
C GLY A 134 -12.20 0.70 5.08
N TYR A 135 -11.95 -0.47 5.73
CA TYR A 135 -11.84 -0.57 7.19
C TYR A 135 -10.42 -0.42 7.74
N ASP A 136 -9.42 -0.09 6.91
CA ASP A 136 -8.01 0.02 7.29
C ASP A 136 -7.48 -1.24 8.02
N LEU A 137 -7.89 -2.43 7.59
CA LEU A 137 -7.52 -3.69 8.23
C LEU A 137 -5.99 -3.89 8.20
N PRO A 138 -5.35 -4.17 9.35
CA PRO A 138 -3.89 -4.26 9.46
C PRO A 138 -3.37 -5.65 9.05
N TRP A 139 -3.61 -6.06 7.80
CA TRP A 139 -3.31 -7.41 7.28
C TRP A 139 -1.88 -7.85 7.51
N GLU A 140 -0.90 -6.98 7.31
CA GLU A 140 0.52 -7.31 7.50
C GLU A 140 0.86 -7.60 8.96
N LEU A 141 0.06 -7.12 9.91
CA LEU A 141 0.17 -7.40 11.34
C LEU A 141 -0.71 -8.56 11.81
N LEU A 142 -1.46 -9.22 10.91
CA LEU A 142 -2.19 -10.44 11.26
C LEU A 142 -1.21 -11.47 11.83
N LEU A 143 -1.39 -11.86 13.09
CA LEU A 143 -0.52 -12.82 13.75
C LEU A 143 -0.93 -14.25 13.39
N LEU A 144 -0.05 -14.93 12.70
CA LEU A 144 -0.21 -16.35 12.40
C LEU A 144 0.38 -17.20 13.54
N PRO A 145 -0.34 -18.23 14.03
CA PRO A 145 0.26 -19.18 14.95
C PRO A 145 1.34 -20.00 14.26
N GLY A 146 2.36 -20.41 14.99
CA GLY A 146 3.27 -21.44 14.53
C GLY A 146 2.54 -22.77 14.33
N ASP A 147 3.05 -23.61 13.44
CA ASP A 147 2.52 -24.95 13.18
C ASP A 147 3.66 -25.96 13.24
N ALA A 148 3.74 -26.69 14.34
CA ALA A 148 4.81 -27.66 14.57
C ALA A 148 4.72 -28.86 13.61
N VAL A 149 3.52 -29.22 13.14
CA VAL A 149 3.32 -30.34 12.21
C VAL A 149 3.85 -29.97 10.82
N LEU A 150 3.63 -28.71 10.42
CA LEU A 150 4.12 -28.19 9.15
C LEU A 150 5.53 -27.60 9.24
N GLY A 151 6.15 -27.57 10.43
CA GLY A 151 7.48 -26.97 10.65
C GLY A 151 7.52 -25.46 10.44
N LEU A 152 6.41 -24.75 10.66
CA LEU A 152 6.29 -23.33 10.39
C LEU A 152 6.41 -22.48 11.65
N ALA A 153 7.24 -21.45 11.59
CA ALA A 153 7.27 -20.40 12.61
C ALA A 153 6.02 -19.53 12.56
N GLY A 154 5.54 -19.09 13.73
CA GLY A 154 4.50 -18.08 13.87
C GLY A 154 5.06 -16.66 13.79
N GLY A 155 4.16 -15.67 13.61
CA GLY A 155 4.51 -14.26 13.57
C GLY A 155 3.57 -13.43 12.72
N PRO A 156 3.86 -12.13 12.53
CA PRO A 156 3.04 -11.25 11.68
C PRO A 156 3.11 -11.68 10.21
N LEU A 157 1.96 -11.73 9.54
CA LEU A 157 1.82 -12.14 8.15
C LEU A 157 2.81 -11.43 7.22
N GLY A 158 2.95 -10.11 7.36
CA GLY A 158 3.81 -9.32 6.47
C GLY A 158 5.31 -9.52 6.66
N ALA A 159 5.74 -10.24 7.71
CA ALA A 159 7.11 -10.71 7.89
C ALA A 159 7.31 -12.17 7.44
N LEU A 160 6.24 -12.94 7.36
CA LEU A 160 6.26 -14.36 7.00
C LEU A 160 6.00 -14.58 5.50
N VAL A 161 5.29 -13.65 4.85
CA VAL A 161 4.86 -13.77 3.45
C VAL A 161 5.09 -12.44 2.73
N ALA A 162 5.45 -12.51 1.46
CA ALA A 162 5.45 -11.33 0.57
C ALA A 162 4.00 -10.92 0.27
N VAL A 163 3.54 -9.86 0.94
CA VAL A 163 2.16 -9.35 0.82
C VAL A 163 2.15 -8.15 -0.11
N ALA A 164 1.31 -8.20 -1.13
CA ALA A 164 0.87 -7.05 -1.91
C ALA A 164 -0.61 -6.77 -1.60
N ARG A 165 -0.99 -5.51 -1.51
CA ARG A 165 -2.39 -5.10 -1.41
C ARG A 165 -2.98 -4.80 -2.77
N TRP A 166 -4.28 -4.94 -2.87
CA TRP A 166 -5.05 -4.53 -4.02
C TRP A 166 -6.40 -3.96 -3.59
N THR A 167 -6.98 -3.15 -4.44
CA THR A 167 -8.34 -2.61 -4.32
C THR A 167 -8.94 -2.50 -5.71
N THR A 168 -10.25 -2.47 -5.82
CA THR A 168 -10.91 -2.24 -7.10
C THR A 168 -10.55 -0.85 -7.61
N VAL A 169 -9.92 -0.80 -8.78
CA VAL A 169 -9.54 0.43 -9.47
C VAL A 169 -10.61 0.76 -10.49
N ARG A 170 -11.19 1.96 -10.41
CA ARG A 170 -12.21 2.41 -11.35
C ARG A 170 -11.64 2.41 -12.78
N ASP A 171 -12.49 2.14 -13.75
CA ASP A 171 -12.19 2.15 -15.18
C ASP A 171 -11.28 1.00 -15.69
N LEU A 172 -10.85 0.09 -14.79
CA LEU A 172 -10.07 -1.10 -15.19
C LEU A 172 -10.91 -2.39 -15.34
N GLY A 173 -12.22 -2.26 -15.29
CA GLY A 173 -13.13 -3.39 -15.24
C GLY A 173 -13.30 -3.95 -13.81
N GLN A 174 -14.49 -4.44 -13.50
CA GLN A 174 -14.72 -5.11 -12.22
C GLN A 174 -14.01 -6.45 -12.22
N GLY A 175 -13.10 -6.65 -11.28
CA GLY A 175 -12.54 -7.96 -11.00
C GLY A 175 -11.11 -8.23 -11.50
N GLY A 176 -10.41 -7.22 -12.04
CA GLY A 176 -9.02 -7.40 -12.48
C GLY A 176 -8.01 -7.40 -11.32
N LEU A 177 -7.20 -8.46 -11.22
CA LEU A 177 -5.97 -8.45 -10.40
C LEU A 177 -4.91 -7.55 -11.06
N PRO A 178 -3.92 -7.06 -10.29
CA PRO A 178 -2.82 -6.32 -10.89
C PRO A 178 -2.12 -7.17 -11.96
N ALA A 179 -2.00 -6.63 -13.17
CA ALA A 179 -1.23 -7.28 -14.22
C ALA A 179 0.27 -7.20 -13.88
N GLU A 180 1.04 -8.15 -14.40
CA GLU A 180 2.49 -8.08 -14.36
C GLU A 180 2.95 -6.91 -15.23
N THR A 181 3.43 -5.85 -14.61
CA THR A 181 3.85 -4.62 -15.29
C THR A 181 5.34 -4.62 -15.66
N GLY A 182 6.04 -5.71 -15.37
CA GLY A 182 7.48 -5.75 -15.48
C GLY A 182 8.18 -4.87 -14.42
N ASP A 183 9.47 -4.60 -14.66
CA ASP A 183 10.26 -3.77 -13.73
C ASP A 183 9.95 -2.27 -13.92
N CYS A 184 9.70 -1.58 -12.83
CA CYS A 184 9.72 -0.12 -12.79
C CYS A 184 11.15 0.36 -13.00
N HIS A 185 11.47 0.90 -14.18
CA HIS A 185 12.85 1.20 -14.56
C HIS A 185 13.02 2.65 -14.98
N GLY A 186 14.10 3.30 -14.54
CA GLY A 186 14.45 4.64 -14.95
C GLY A 186 15.00 5.51 -13.82
N ARG A 187 14.90 6.84 -14.01
CA ARG A 187 15.31 7.83 -13.02
C ARG A 187 14.28 8.01 -11.90
N VAL A 188 14.65 8.82 -10.91
CA VAL A 188 13.75 9.30 -9.87
C VAL A 188 13.18 10.66 -10.26
N LEU A 189 11.86 10.80 -10.22
CA LEU A 189 11.17 12.09 -10.27
C LEU A 189 10.49 12.32 -8.91
N GLY A 190 10.83 13.41 -8.20
CA GLY A 190 10.35 13.59 -6.83
C GLY A 190 9.84 14.99 -6.52
N TYR A 191 8.85 15.02 -5.61
CA TYR A 191 8.44 16.21 -4.89
C TYR A 191 8.79 16.06 -3.41
N LEU A 192 9.51 17.06 -2.87
CA LEU A 192 9.91 17.10 -1.47
C LEU A 192 9.45 18.41 -0.84
N HIS A 193 8.51 18.32 0.11
CA HIS A 193 8.18 19.44 0.97
C HIS A 193 9.43 19.93 1.72
N GLN A 194 9.47 21.20 2.08
CA GLN A 194 10.64 21.78 2.77
C GLN A 194 11.06 20.98 4.01
N ASP A 195 10.10 20.52 4.81
CA ASP A 195 10.33 19.74 6.03
C ASP A 195 10.88 18.33 5.77
N MET A 196 10.81 17.87 4.52
CA MET A 196 11.28 16.55 4.07
C MET A 196 12.44 16.65 3.08
N ALA A 197 13.15 17.77 3.11
CA ALA A 197 14.28 18.04 2.23
C ALA A 197 15.37 16.95 2.27
N ASP A 198 15.61 16.40 3.45
CA ASP A 198 16.63 15.36 3.68
C ASP A 198 16.33 14.02 3.03
N ASP A 199 15.07 13.78 2.65
CA ASP A 199 14.70 12.56 1.94
C ASP A 199 15.40 12.46 0.58
N GLY A 200 15.74 13.59 -0.03
CA GLY A 200 16.50 13.64 -1.28
C GLY A 200 17.88 12.97 -1.23
N ARG A 201 18.48 12.88 -0.04
CA ARG A 201 19.81 12.24 0.14
C ARG A 201 19.82 10.75 -0.22
N VAL A 202 18.65 10.10 -0.21
CA VAL A 202 18.55 8.67 -0.59
C VAL A 202 18.83 8.47 -2.08
N PHE A 203 18.64 9.50 -2.90
CA PHE A 203 18.68 9.41 -4.35
C PHE A 203 20.01 9.88 -4.98
N THR A 204 20.99 10.31 -4.17
CA THR A 204 22.26 10.91 -4.69
C THR A 204 23.06 9.99 -5.61
N SER A 205 22.92 8.67 -5.46
CA SER A 205 23.58 7.67 -6.32
C SER A 205 22.80 7.34 -7.61
N TYR A 206 21.62 7.92 -7.78
CA TYR A 206 20.74 7.63 -8.91
C TYR A 206 20.45 8.89 -9.72
N ALA A 207 20.20 8.75 -11.01
CA ALA A 207 19.67 9.83 -11.84
C ALA A 207 18.34 10.31 -11.25
N HIS A 208 18.25 11.60 -10.91
CA HIS A 208 17.06 12.13 -10.25
C HIS A 208 16.76 13.57 -10.63
N ARG A 209 15.48 13.92 -10.54
CA ARG A 209 14.98 15.31 -10.60
C ARG A 209 14.05 15.54 -9.43
N LEU A 210 14.39 16.45 -8.53
CA LEU A 210 13.66 16.72 -7.29
C LEU A 210 13.14 18.15 -7.29
N HIS A 211 11.87 18.32 -7.04
CA HIS A 211 11.16 19.59 -6.95
C HIS A 211 10.82 19.95 -5.52
N ARG A 212 10.82 21.27 -5.21
CA ARG A 212 10.37 21.84 -3.93
C ARG A 212 8.97 22.43 -4.02
N ARG A 213 8.38 22.48 -5.20
CA ARG A 213 7.03 22.97 -5.45
C ARG A 213 6.24 21.91 -6.23
N MET A 214 4.98 21.75 -5.87
CA MET A 214 4.12 20.73 -6.49
C MET A 214 3.84 21.01 -7.96
N THR A 215 3.63 22.27 -8.35
CA THR A 215 3.28 22.62 -9.74
C THR A 215 4.36 22.20 -10.77
N PRO A 216 5.65 22.53 -10.61
CA PRO A 216 6.65 22.05 -11.56
C PRO A 216 6.85 20.52 -11.50
N PHE A 217 6.67 19.89 -10.34
CA PHE A 217 6.67 18.44 -10.25
C PHE A 217 5.55 17.80 -11.07
N LEU A 218 4.30 18.30 -10.98
CA LEU A 218 3.17 17.79 -11.75
C LEU A 218 3.35 18.05 -13.25
N SER A 219 3.96 19.17 -13.63
CA SER A 219 4.31 19.44 -15.03
C SER A 219 5.29 18.40 -15.58
N ASP A 220 6.35 18.08 -14.84
CA ASP A 220 7.31 17.05 -15.26
C ASP A 220 6.68 15.65 -15.22
N LEU A 221 5.78 15.37 -14.28
CA LEU A 221 5.05 14.10 -14.22
C LEU A 221 4.15 13.88 -15.45
N ASP A 222 3.82 14.94 -16.19
CA ASP A 222 3.12 14.85 -17.47
C ASP A 222 4.07 14.84 -18.68
N THR A 223 5.20 15.56 -18.62
CA THR A 223 6.00 15.89 -19.78
C THR A 223 7.45 15.36 -19.76
N GLU A 224 7.94 14.77 -18.66
CA GLU A 224 9.31 14.26 -18.57
C GLU A 224 9.60 13.27 -19.70
N ALA A 225 10.66 13.54 -20.45
CA ALA A 225 11.04 12.74 -21.62
C ALA A 225 11.79 11.46 -21.22
N ASP A 226 12.64 11.57 -20.21
CA ASP A 226 13.42 10.45 -19.71
C ASP A 226 12.53 9.45 -18.97
N ARG A 227 12.85 8.17 -19.12
CA ARG A 227 12.10 7.10 -18.45
C ARG A 227 12.21 7.23 -16.93
N THR A 228 11.06 7.22 -16.27
CA THR A 228 10.91 7.36 -14.81
C THR A 228 10.61 6.02 -14.18
N GLY A 229 11.51 5.53 -13.32
CA GLY A 229 11.33 4.28 -12.57
C GLY A 229 10.61 4.50 -11.23
N LEU A 230 10.91 5.61 -10.57
CA LEU A 230 10.34 5.95 -9.26
C LEU A 230 9.78 7.38 -9.27
N VAL A 231 8.54 7.51 -8.87
CA VAL A 231 7.90 8.78 -8.50
C VAL A 231 7.83 8.85 -6.98
N TYR A 232 8.53 9.82 -6.37
CA TYR A 232 8.61 9.94 -4.92
C TYR A 232 7.95 11.25 -4.43
N LEU A 233 7.03 11.13 -3.48
CA LEU A 233 6.40 12.28 -2.84
C LEU A 233 6.69 12.24 -1.33
N GLY A 234 7.60 13.10 -0.85
CA GLY A 234 7.86 13.37 0.56
C GLY A 234 7.12 14.64 0.97
N CYS A 235 5.95 14.51 1.57
CA CYS A 235 5.10 15.66 1.91
C CYS A 235 4.09 15.33 3.01
N HIS A 236 3.36 16.36 3.45
CA HIS A 236 2.23 16.17 4.36
C HIS A 236 1.05 15.54 3.62
N GLY A 237 0.35 14.62 4.29
CA GLY A 237 -0.92 14.06 3.87
C GLY A 237 -1.98 14.30 4.92
N THR A 238 -3.23 14.46 4.50
CA THR A 238 -4.39 14.48 5.40
C THR A 238 -5.43 13.48 4.93
N TYR A 239 -6.13 12.95 5.90
CA TYR A 239 -7.26 12.05 5.67
C TYR A 239 -8.52 12.63 6.32
N GLY A 240 -9.63 12.58 5.60
CA GLY A 240 -10.96 12.93 6.10
C GLY A 240 -11.96 11.84 5.73
N ASP A 241 -13.14 11.89 6.36
CA ASP A 241 -14.20 10.90 6.14
C ASP A 241 -14.89 11.01 4.77
N ALA A 242 -14.50 12.00 3.97
CA ALA A 242 -14.99 12.23 2.61
C ALA A 242 -13.84 12.64 1.69
N VAL A 243 -13.99 12.40 0.38
CA VAL A 243 -12.97 12.69 -0.65
C VAL A 243 -12.40 14.11 -0.60
N PRO A 244 -13.20 15.19 -0.35
CA PRO A 244 -12.63 16.53 -0.22
C PRO A 244 -11.62 16.68 0.94
N GLY A 245 -11.69 15.82 1.95
CA GLY A 245 -10.74 15.79 3.07
C GLY A 245 -9.43 15.06 2.79
N LEU A 246 -9.27 14.45 1.61
CA LEU A 246 -8.03 13.81 1.20
C LEU A 246 -7.11 14.85 0.55
N THR A 247 -5.96 15.12 1.18
CA THR A 247 -4.92 15.99 0.58
C THR A 247 -3.55 15.34 0.58
N LEU A 248 -2.73 15.68 -0.40
CA LEU A 248 -1.34 15.26 -0.54
C LEU A 248 -0.49 16.47 -0.91
N GLY A 249 0.44 16.85 -0.03
CA GLY A 249 1.08 18.14 -0.10
C GLY A 249 0.05 19.26 0.10
N ASN A 250 -0.06 20.14 -0.87
CA ASN A 250 -1.05 21.23 -0.87
C ASN A 250 -2.15 21.02 -1.93
N ARG A 251 -2.38 19.78 -2.36
CA ARG A 251 -3.35 19.42 -3.39
C ARG A 251 -4.39 18.47 -2.83
N THR A 252 -5.65 18.72 -3.17
CA THR A 252 -6.75 17.80 -2.89
C THR A 252 -6.69 16.59 -3.83
N TRP A 253 -7.34 15.50 -3.43
CA TRP A 253 -7.50 14.32 -4.28
C TRP A 253 -8.14 14.68 -5.63
N ALA A 254 -9.16 15.57 -5.64
CA ALA A 254 -9.85 15.98 -6.83
C ALA A 254 -8.95 16.75 -7.81
N GLU A 255 -8.09 17.65 -7.31
CA GLU A 255 -7.11 18.36 -8.13
C GLU A 255 -6.12 17.39 -8.75
N LEU A 256 -5.53 16.47 -7.94
CA LEU A 256 -4.60 15.45 -8.45
C LEU A 256 -5.28 14.49 -9.44
N ASN A 257 -6.55 14.19 -9.22
CA ASN A 257 -7.33 13.40 -10.16
C ASN A 257 -7.51 14.10 -11.53
N GLY A 258 -7.57 15.42 -11.56
CA GLY A 258 -7.62 16.24 -12.77
C GLY A 258 -6.32 16.24 -13.58
N GLU A 259 -5.17 15.96 -12.96
CA GLU A 259 -3.88 15.94 -13.64
C GLU A 259 -3.74 14.71 -14.56
N ARG A 260 -3.02 14.85 -15.67
CA ARG A 260 -2.84 13.74 -16.64
C ARG A 260 -1.87 12.68 -16.13
N MET A 261 -0.71 13.09 -15.60
CA MET A 261 0.37 12.23 -15.12
C MET A 261 0.82 11.18 -16.17
N SER A 262 1.01 11.63 -17.42
CA SER A 262 1.27 10.78 -18.59
C SER A 262 2.49 9.87 -18.43
N VAL A 263 3.49 10.31 -17.68
CA VAL A 263 4.70 9.55 -17.34
C VAL A 263 4.37 8.23 -16.63
N LEU A 264 3.41 8.22 -15.70
CA LEU A 264 3.03 7.00 -15.00
C LEU A 264 2.51 5.93 -15.95
N ARG A 265 1.68 6.32 -16.92
CA ARG A 265 1.12 5.39 -17.91
C ARG A 265 2.16 4.90 -18.90
N ARG A 266 3.04 5.80 -19.34
CA ARG A 266 4.09 5.48 -20.30
C ARG A 266 5.15 4.53 -19.73
N ASP A 267 5.56 4.77 -18.49
CA ASP A 267 6.73 4.12 -17.90
C ASP A 267 6.38 3.00 -16.90
N GLY A 268 5.14 2.97 -16.41
CA GLY A 268 4.73 2.04 -15.36
C GLY A 268 5.51 2.29 -14.05
N SER A 269 5.78 3.54 -13.70
CA SER A 269 6.63 3.90 -12.57
C SER A 269 6.09 3.39 -11.23
N LEU A 270 6.98 2.99 -10.32
CA LEU A 270 6.63 2.81 -8.91
C LEU A 270 6.37 4.19 -8.28
N VAL A 271 5.26 4.34 -7.57
CA VAL A 271 4.98 5.54 -6.78
C VAL A 271 5.26 5.26 -5.31
N CYS A 272 6.00 6.13 -4.64
CA CYS A 272 6.25 6.04 -3.19
C CYS A 272 5.76 7.32 -2.51
N LEU A 273 4.75 7.18 -1.64
CA LEU A 273 4.16 8.27 -0.88
C LEU A 273 4.67 8.23 0.56
N ASN A 274 5.70 8.99 0.86
CA ASN A 274 6.11 9.28 2.24
C ASN A 274 5.26 10.44 2.78
N ALA A 275 3.99 10.13 3.05
CA ALA A 275 2.99 11.08 3.51
C ALA A 275 2.02 10.39 4.47
N CYS A 276 1.58 11.10 5.51
CA CYS A 276 0.63 10.58 6.48
C CYS A 276 -0.65 10.09 5.79
N ASP A 277 -1.18 8.96 6.26
CA ASP A 277 -2.48 8.41 5.84
C ASP A 277 -2.66 8.20 4.33
N SER A 278 -1.57 8.21 3.55
CA SER A 278 -1.60 8.12 2.10
C SER A 278 -2.15 6.78 1.55
N GLY A 279 -2.16 5.74 2.39
CA GLY A 279 -2.69 4.42 2.07
C GLY A 279 -4.13 4.18 2.50
N ARG A 280 -4.80 5.17 3.09
CA ARG A 280 -6.18 5.06 3.54
C ARG A 280 -7.17 5.37 2.42
N PHE A 281 -8.34 4.77 2.53
CA PHE A 281 -9.41 4.92 1.54
C PHE A 281 -10.68 5.48 2.17
N VAL A 282 -11.40 6.28 1.38
CA VAL A 282 -12.75 6.76 1.69
C VAL A 282 -13.76 5.90 0.94
N ASP A 283 -14.79 5.47 1.64
CA ASP A 283 -15.92 4.77 1.06
C ASP A 283 -16.96 5.76 0.56
N ASN A 284 -17.02 5.94 -0.75
CA ASN A 284 -17.95 6.83 -1.43
C ASN A 284 -19.14 6.08 -2.05
N ARG A 285 -19.36 4.82 -1.72
CA ARG A 285 -20.47 4.03 -2.30
C ARG A 285 -21.83 4.60 -1.96
N ALA A 286 -21.99 5.24 -0.81
CA ALA A 286 -23.22 5.96 -0.45
C ALA A 286 -23.54 7.13 -1.38
N GLN A 287 -22.55 7.64 -2.14
CA GLN A 287 -22.70 8.67 -3.16
C GLN A 287 -22.76 8.10 -4.59
N GLY A 288 -23.02 6.80 -4.73
CA GLY A 288 -23.18 6.13 -6.02
C GLY A 288 -21.85 5.75 -6.71
N GLU A 289 -20.73 5.75 -6.00
CA GLU A 289 -19.46 5.29 -6.53
C GLU A 289 -19.25 3.79 -6.27
N GLU A 290 -18.69 3.09 -7.25
CA GLU A 290 -18.47 1.63 -7.16
C GLU A 290 -17.17 1.25 -6.47
N ALA A 291 -16.20 2.18 -6.34
CA ALA A 291 -14.88 1.92 -5.81
C ALA A 291 -14.53 2.85 -4.63
N LEU A 292 -13.63 2.37 -3.77
CA LEU A 292 -13.01 3.19 -2.75
C LEU A 292 -12.14 4.28 -3.38
N ARG A 293 -12.01 5.43 -2.70
CA ARG A 293 -11.17 6.54 -3.13
C ARG A 293 -9.99 6.72 -2.19
N GLY A 294 -8.79 6.77 -2.74
CA GLY A 294 -7.54 7.00 -2.03
C GLY A 294 -6.40 7.31 -2.99
N PHE A 295 -5.24 7.67 -2.46
CA PHE A 295 -4.12 8.02 -3.32
C PHE A 295 -3.53 6.80 -4.04
N ALA A 296 -3.50 5.61 -3.40
CA ALA A 296 -3.06 4.39 -4.08
C ALA A 296 -3.95 4.07 -5.30
N GLU A 297 -5.28 4.11 -5.15
CA GLU A 297 -6.23 3.93 -6.27
C GLU A 297 -6.01 4.96 -7.36
N LEU A 298 -5.85 6.23 -6.99
CA LEU A 298 -5.64 7.32 -7.94
C LEU A 298 -4.39 7.08 -8.80
N PHE A 299 -3.24 6.82 -8.19
CA PHE A 299 -2.00 6.64 -8.93
C PHE A 299 -1.99 5.36 -9.78
N LEU A 300 -2.54 4.25 -9.27
CA LEU A 300 -2.74 3.03 -10.05
C LEU A 300 -3.62 3.29 -11.27
N ARG A 301 -4.73 3.99 -11.12
CA ARG A 301 -5.62 4.38 -12.23
C ARG A 301 -4.94 5.31 -13.24
N LYS A 302 -3.97 6.12 -12.80
CA LYS A 302 -3.13 6.96 -13.69
C LYS A 302 -2.03 6.15 -14.40
N GLY A 303 -1.85 4.87 -14.06
CA GLY A 303 -0.94 3.94 -14.74
C GLY A 303 0.35 3.63 -13.98
N ALA A 304 0.41 3.93 -12.67
CA ALA A 304 1.53 3.49 -11.86
C ALA A 304 1.64 1.95 -11.86
N GLY A 305 2.86 1.41 -11.96
CA GLY A 305 3.14 -0.02 -11.88
C GLY A 305 3.00 -0.58 -10.46
N GLY A 306 2.93 0.30 -9.48
CA GLY A 306 2.65 -0.02 -8.08
C GLY A 306 2.78 1.21 -7.20
N CYS A 307 2.29 1.11 -5.96
CA CYS A 307 2.33 2.20 -4.99
C CYS A 307 2.81 1.71 -3.62
N ILE A 308 3.81 2.37 -3.03
CA ILE A 308 4.15 2.24 -1.61
C ILE A 308 3.51 3.42 -0.88
N VAL A 309 2.68 3.13 0.12
CA VAL A 309 1.88 4.12 0.84
C VAL A 309 1.88 3.84 2.34
N SER A 310 1.48 4.79 3.17
CA SER A 310 1.38 4.62 4.62
C SER A 310 -0.08 4.63 5.09
N SER A 311 -0.46 3.69 5.96
CA SER A 311 -1.79 3.62 6.58
C SER A 311 -1.93 4.45 7.86
N GLY A 312 -0.90 5.20 8.24
CA GLY A 312 -0.92 6.02 9.45
C GLY A 312 -0.02 7.24 9.34
N LYS A 313 0.13 7.93 10.46
CA LYS A 313 0.93 9.15 10.52
C LYS A 313 2.42 8.83 10.54
N VAL A 314 3.15 9.36 9.55
CA VAL A 314 4.62 9.24 9.38
C VAL A 314 5.34 10.56 9.63
N GLY A 315 4.73 11.43 10.44
CA GLY A 315 5.18 12.81 10.63
C GLY A 315 6.41 13.01 11.52
N ASP A 316 6.82 12.02 12.33
CA ASP A 316 7.98 12.16 13.18
C ASP A 316 9.31 11.77 12.48
N LEU A 317 10.43 12.15 13.11
CA LEU A 317 11.76 11.90 12.57
C LEU A 317 12.06 10.39 12.43
N GLU A 318 11.52 9.55 13.32
CA GLU A 318 11.75 8.11 13.31
C GLU A 318 11.01 7.45 12.14
N ALA A 319 9.75 7.82 11.91
CA ALA A 319 8.97 7.33 10.77
C ALA A 319 9.61 7.74 9.43
N ARG A 320 10.09 8.99 9.32
CA ARG A 320 10.83 9.47 8.15
C ARG A 320 12.14 8.70 7.93
N ALA A 321 12.87 8.40 8.99
CA ALA A 321 14.09 7.59 8.88
C ALA A 321 13.79 6.18 8.37
N LEU A 322 12.71 5.57 8.83
CA LEU A 322 12.25 4.26 8.34
C LEU A 322 11.81 4.31 6.88
N ALA A 323 11.06 5.34 6.46
CA ALA A 323 10.68 5.53 5.06
C ALA A 323 11.91 5.64 4.15
N ARG A 324 12.92 6.44 4.55
CA ARG A 324 14.18 6.55 3.82
C ARG A 324 14.92 5.22 3.74
N ARG A 325 14.98 4.47 4.85
CA ARG A 325 15.59 3.13 4.87
C ARG A 325 14.88 2.18 3.90
N LEU A 326 13.54 2.15 3.93
CA LEU A 326 12.73 1.33 3.04
C LEU A 326 13.00 1.65 1.57
N VAL A 327 12.96 2.93 1.19
CA VAL A 327 13.23 3.34 -0.19
C VAL A 327 14.63 2.95 -0.63
N ARG A 328 15.64 3.13 0.24
CA ARG A 328 17.02 2.70 -0.05
C ARG A 328 17.12 1.19 -0.27
N GLU A 329 16.42 0.40 0.52
CA GLU A 329 16.43 -1.06 0.37
C GLU A 329 15.73 -1.51 -0.92
N VAL A 330 14.59 -0.91 -1.27
CA VAL A 330 13.91 -1.21 -2.53
C VAL A 330 14.77 -0.83 -3.73
N ALA A 331 15.39 0.34 -3.71
CA ALA A 331 16.27 0.80 -4.78
C ALA A 331 17.59 0.02 -4.86
N GLY A 332 18.11 -0.44 -3.72
CA GLY A 332 19.36 -1.20 -3.63
C GLY A 332 19.27 -2.66 -4.08
N HIS A 333 18.06 -3.18 -4.28
CA HIS A 333 17.82 -4.58 -4.68
C HIS A 333 17.02 -4.67 -5.99
N PRO A 334 17.59 -4.27 -7.14
CA PRO A 334 16.86 -4.02 -8.39
C PRO A 334 16.21 -5.25 -9.03
N ARG A 335 16.56 -6.47 -8.57
CA ARG A 335 15.95 -7.73 -9.03
C ARG A 335 14.95 -8.31 -8.02
N ARG A 336 14.86 -7.73 -6.83
CA ARG A 336 13.99 -8.23 -5.78
C ARG A 336 12.64 -7.53 -5.86
N PRO A 337 11.53 -8.27 -5.91
CA PRO A 337 10.21 -7.66 -5.92
C PRO A 337 9.99 -6.78 -4.69
N VAL A 338 9.25 -5.68 -4.87
CA VAL A 338 8.94 -4.71 -3.79
C VAL A 338 8.28 -5.38 -2.59
N ALA A 339 7.32 -6.29 -2.84
CA ALA A 339 6.64 -7.03 -1.78
C ALA A 339 7.60 -7.88 -0.93
N HIS A 340 8.62 -8.52 -1.55
CA HIS A 340 9.65 -9.27 -0.83
C HIS A 340 10.57 -8.35 -0.03
N THR A 341 10.96 -7.22 -0.59
CA THR A 341 11.80 -6.23 0.12
C THR A 341 11.07 -5.68 1.36
N LEU A 342 9.77 -5.43 1.26
CA LEU A 342 8.94 -5.03 2.41
C LEU A 342 8.85 -6.14 3.46
N ARG A 343 8.71 -7.41 3.06
CA ARG A 343 8.77 -8.55 3.98
C ARG A 343 10.08 -8.55 4.78
N ASP A 344 11.20 -8.48 4.08
CA ASP A 344 12.52 -8.53 4.70
C ASP A 344 12.79 -7.31 5.60
N PHE A 345 12.26 -6.15 5.21
CA PHE A 345 12.30 -4.94 6.04
C PHE A 345 11.56 -5.15 7.38
N ARG A 346 10.38 -5.81 7.34
CA ARG A 346 9.59 -6.13 8.54
C ARG A 346 10.23 -7.22 9.39
N VAL A 347 10.88 -8.22 8.78
CA VAL A 347 11.67 -9.23 9.50
C VAL A 347 12.74 -8.56 10.37
N ARG A 348 13.53 -7.66 9.78
CA ARG A 348 14.55 -6.91 10.54
C ARG A 348 13.95 -6.05 11.65
N ALA A 349 12.80 -5.43 11.42
CA ALA A 349 12.13 -4.66 12.46
C ALA A 349 11.67 -5.53 13.63
N LEU A 350 11.27 -6.78 13.38
CA LEU A 350 10.94 -7.76 14.41
C LEU A 350 12.18 -8.22 15.17
N GLU A 351 13.29 -8.48 14.49
CA GLU A 351 14.57 -8.83 15.10
C GLU A 351 15.05 -7.70 16.03
N GLU A 352 14.98 -6.45 15.60
CA GLU A 352 15.29 -5.25 16.39
C GLU A 352 14.33 -5.07 17.58
N PHE A 353 13.06 -5.47 17.43
CA PHE A 353 12.07 -5.40 18.50
C PHE A 353 12.23 -6.49 19.55
N GLY A 354 12.49 -7.72 19.11
CA GLY A 354 12.59 -8.92 19.94
C GLY A 354 11.25 -9.68 20.06
N SER A 355 10.93 -10.18 21.27
CA SER A 355 9.77 -11.03 21.46
C SER A 355 8.44 -10.27 21.47
N LEU A 356 7.52 -10.64 20.59
CA LEU A 356 6.14 -10.14 20.60
C LEU A 356 5.32 -10.64 21.82
N ALA A 357 5.78 -11.69 22.50
CA ALA A 357 5.11 -12.19 23.73
C ALA A 357 5.27 -11.19 24.88
N GLU A 358 6.35 -10.42 24.88
CA GLU A 358 6.74 -9.49 25.95
C GLU A 358 6.35 -8.04 25.61
N LEU A 359 5.07 -7.81 25.32
CA LEU A 359 4.61 -6.45 25.06
C LEU A 359 4.67 -5.60 26.33
N PRO A 360 5.27 -4.38 26.27
CA PRO A 360 5.32 -3.49 27.40
C PRO A 360 3.92 -3.09 27.84
N ARG A 361 3.76 -2.86 29.16
CA ARG A 361 2.54 -2.26 29.69
C ARG A 361 2.48 -0.79 29.26
N VAL A 362 1.29 -0.21 29.23
CA VAL A 362 1.13 1.23 28.97
C VAL A 362 1.76 2.04 30.09
N ARG A 363 1.54 1.56 31.33
CA ARG A 363 2.08 2.20 32.54
C ARG A 363 2.94 1.20 33.31
N ASN A 364 4.02 1.72 33.90
CA ASN A 364 4.83 0.99 34.86
C ASN A 364 4.11 0.84 36.21
N ASP A 365 4.75 0.20 37.17
CA ASP A 365 4.14 -0.05 38.51
C ASP A 365 3.94 1.26 39.31
N ASP A 366 4.65 2.35 38.98
CA ASP A 366 4.47 3.68 39.57
C ASP A 366 3.32 4.49 38.92
N GLY A 367 2.58 3.89 38.00
CA GLY A 367 1.47 4.53 37.26
C GLY A 367 1.89 5.49 36.14
N GLN A 368 3.19 5.70 35.95
CA GLN A 368 3.73 6.53 34.86
C GLN A 368 3.71 5.79 33.53
N VAL A 369 3.54 6.52 32.42
CA VAL A 369 3.59 5.93 31.08
C VAL A 369 4.99 5.39 30.81
N ASP A 370 5.10 4.14 30.39
CA ASP A 370 6.36 3.55 29.92
C ASP A 370 6.72 4.09 28.52
N VAL A 371 7.26 5.30 28.48
CA VAL A 371 7.63 6.00 27.26
C VAL A 371 8.62 5.19 26.41
N VAL A 372 9.57 4.51 27.03
CA VAL A 372 10.61 3.73 26.34
C VAL A 372 10.00 2.51 25.68
N GLY A 373 9.18 1.76 26.42
CA GLY A 373 8.45 0.62 25.89
C GLY A 373 7.48 1.02 24.78
N GLN A 374 6.73 2.12 24.97
CA GLN A 374 5.81 2.59 23.92
C GLN A 374 6.56 3.01 22.64
N LYS A 375 7.70 3.71 22.74
CA LYS A 375 8.54 4.04 21.57
C LYS A 375 9.08 2.80 20.87
N ARG A 376 9.49 1.76 21.62
CA ARG A 376 9.93 0.49 21.03
C ARG A 376 8.81 -0.14 20.18
N VAL A 377 7.57 -0.21 20.71
CA VAL A 377 6.43 -0.74 19.97
C VAL A 377 6.08 0.16 18.77
N LEU A 378 6.14 1.48 18.93
CA LEU A 378 5.86 2.42 17.85
C LEU A 378 6.81 2.24 16.66
N ARG A 379 8.11 2.02 16.91
CA ARG A 379 9.09 1.72 15.85
C ARG A 379 8.74 0.45 15.07
N LEU A 380 8.32 -0.59 15.78
CA LEU A 380 7.84 -1.81 15.14
C LEU A 380 6.62 -1.50 14.25
N LEU A 381 5.61 -0.83 14.80
CA LEU A 381 4.38 -0.50 14.06
C LEU A 381 4.67 0.34 12.82
N TYR A 382 5.63 1.27 12.87
CA TYR A 382 6.05 2.05 11.69
C TYR A 382 6.55 1.17 10.54
N ALA A 383 7.26 0.09 10.81
CA ALA A 383 7.72 -0.82 9.76
C ALA A 383 6.55 -1.55 9.06
N PHE A 384 5.43 -1.72 9.75
CA PHE A 384 4.22 -2.35 9.24
C PHE A 384 3.17 -1.37 8.70
N MET A 385 3.38 -0.05 8.85
CA MET A 385 2.52 0.97 8.28
C MET A 385 2.66 1.11 6.77
N PHE A 386 3.82 0.78 6.22
CA PHE A 386 4.05 0.86 4.78
C PHE A 386 3.47 -0.35 4.08
N HIS A 387 2.60 -0.09 3.11
CA HIS A 387 1.94 -1.10 2.30
C HIS A 387 2.30 -0.93 0.84
N TYR A 388 2.39 -2.03 0.12
CA TYR A 388 2.59 -2.04 -1.31
C TYR A 388 1.30 -2.45 -2.02
N TYR A 389 0.81 -1.62 -2.92
CA TYR A 389 -0.28 -1.89 -3.83
C TYR A 389 0.28 -2.13 -5.24
N GLY A 390 -0.02 -3.27 -5.86
CA GLY A 390 0.44 -3.62 -7.19
C GLY A 390 0.67 -5.11 -7.37
N HIS A 391 1.29 -5.48 -8.49
CA HIS A 391 1.64 -6.88 -8.76
C HIS A 391 2.79 -7.33 -7.86
N PRO A 392 2.68 -8.48 -7.16
CA PRO A 392 3.68 -8.90 -6.18
C PRO A 392 5.06 -9.23 -6.77
N GLY A 393 5.16 -9.40 -8.09
CA GLY A 393 6.41 -9.60 -8.82
C GLY A 393 7.12 -8.32 -9.26
N THR A 394 6.50 -7.14 -9.11
CA THR A 394 7.09 -5.88 -9.56
C THR A 394 8.36 -5.53 -8.79
N ALA A 395 9.44 -5.20 -9.51
CA ALA A 395 10.72 -4.74 -8.96
C ALA A 395 11.04 -3.30 -9.39
N LEU A 396 11.94 -2.63 -8.68
CA LEU A 396 12.41 -1.29 -9.00
C LEU A 396 13.86 -1.32 -9.46
N ARG A 397 14.16 -0.71 -10.62
CA ARG A 397 15.52 -0.52 -11.14
C ARG A 397 15.79 0.96 -11.38
N LEU A 398 16.58 1.58 -10.56
CA LEU A 398 16.97 2.97 -10.75
C LEU A 398 18.25 3.08 -11.60
N THR A 399 18.27 4.07 -12.51
CA THR A 399 19.46 4.40 -13.30
C THR A 399 20.50 5.05 -12.39
N ALA A 400 21.70 4.47 -12.31
CA ALA A 400 22.82 5.05 -11.57
C ALA A 400 23.35 6.32 -12.26
N VAL A 401 23.89 7.26 -11.49
CA VAL A 401 24.49 8.51 -12.04
C VAL A 401 25.64 8.19 -13.00
N ASP A 402 26.50 7.21 -12.67
CA ASP A 402 27.66 6.84 -13.48
C ASP A 402 27.31 6.24 -14.84
N ALA A 403 26.09 5.69 -14.99
CA ALA A 403 25.61 5.15 -16.27
C ALA A 403 25.30 6.23 -17.31
N LEU A 404 25.08 7.47 -16.91
CA LEU A 404 24.81 8.61 -17.80
C LEU A 404 26.08 9.19 -18.44
N GLY A 405 27.27 8.90 -17.88
CA GLY A 405 28.55 9.39 -18.38
C GLY A 405 29.16 8.59 -19.53
N THR A 406 28.69 7.40 -19.81
CA THR A 406 29.30 6.49 -20.81
C THR A 406 28.70 6.55 -22.22
N GLU A 407 27.52 7.13 -22.38
CA GLU A 407 26.88 7.25 -23.72
C GLU A 407 27.33 8.47 -24.55
N GLY A 408 28.11 9.40 -23.96
CA GLY A 408 28.59 10.63 -24.65
C GLY A 408 29.96 10.54 -25.32
N GLY A 409 30.66 9.39 -25.27
CA GLY A 409 32.09 9.27 -25.67
C GLY A 409 32.38 8.55 -26.99
N GLY A 410 31.41 8.24 -27.82
CA GLY A 410 31.57 7.44 -29.05
C GLY A 410 31.30 8.23 -30.34
N GLY A 411 32.00 9.33 -30.60
CA GLY A 411 31.84 10.08 -31.82
C GLY A 411 33.08 10.90 -32.17
N ARG A 412 34.06 10.27 -32.75
CA ARG A 412 35.06 10.92 -33.65
C ARG A 412 35.26 10.06 -34.88
#